data_dd22fffd1ca008596a5ab76578db8513
#
_entry.id   dd22fffd1ca008596a5ab76578db8513
#
_cell.length_a   1.000
_cell.length_b   1.000
_cell.length_c   1.000
_cell.angle_alpha   90.00
_cell.angle_beta   90.00
_cell.angle_gamma   90.00
#
_symmetry.space_group_name_H-M   'P 1'
#
loop_
_entity.id
_entity.type
_entity.pdbx_description
1 polymer ?
#
loop_
_entity_poly.entity_id
_entity_poly.type
_entity_poly.pdbx_seq_one_letter_code
_entity_poly.pdbx_strand_id
1 'polypeptide(L)'
;FASGVPGSVDGLLKAWEDHGSGNISIERLLSPSIKLAKKGFDLSNYEADRFNKNKDRLSKHPETKRIFARDDREWKSGDIFYQSDLAETLERIMENGRDGFYKGKTADLIVEEMKNVGGWITHKDLENYTSKYRDPIKGSFQDYDIISMGPPSSGGILLIHMLNMFDEIMNNPENSSIDLSYNSLDYIHILTEIERRAYADRAEHLADADFWDVPEKMLLSKFYAKERVSSINI
;
A
#
# COMPACT_ATOMS: atom_id res chain seq x y z
N PHE A 1 11.28 -2.97 -13.20
CA PHE A 1 12.41 -2.98 -12.26
C PHE A 1 12.14 -2.20 -10.95
N ALA A 2 10.87 -1.94 -10.61
CA ALA A 2 10.48 -1.20 -9.41
C ALA A 2 10.08 -2.11 -8.24
N SER A 3 10.48 -3.38 -8.25
CA SER A 3 10.17 -4.32 -7.17
C SER A 3 11.04 -4.03 -5.95
N GLY A 4 10.43 -3.69 -4.82
CA GLY A 4 11.11 -3.64 -3.53
C GLY A 4 11.15 -5.01 -2.86
N VAL A 5 12.02 -5.16 -1.86
CA VAL A 5 12.04 -6.37 -1.01
C VAL A 5 10.70 -6.46 -0.26
N PRO A 6 10.02 -7.62 -0.25
CA PRO A 6 8.76 -7.78 0.45
C PRO A 6 8.92 -7.56 1.96
N GLY A 7 8.31 -6.51 2.49
CA GLY A 7 8.52 -6.09 3.89
C GLY A 7 7.39 -6.50 4.85
N SER A 8 6.25 -6.95 4.34
CA SER A 8 5.07 -7.20 5.18
C SER A 8 5.29 -8.24 6.27
N VAL A 9 6.06 -9.29 5.99
CA VAL A 9 6.31 -10.37 6.97
C VAL A 9 7.12 -9.82 8.15
N ASP A 10 8.23 -9.15 7.87
CA ASP A 10 9.08 -8.56 8.91
C ASP A 10 8.32 -7.50 9.74
N GLY A 11 7.60 -6.60 9.05
CA GLY A 11 6.84 -5.54 9.72
C GLY A 11 5.71 -6.06 10.60
N LEU A 12 4.96 -7.08 10.14
CA LEU A 12 3.88 -7.66 10.93
C LEU A 12 4.38 -8.47 12.12
N LEU A 13 5.47 -9.24 11.95
CA LEU A 13 6.10 -9.96 13.04
C LEU A 13 6.64 -8.98 14.08
N LYS A 14 7.35 -7.93 13.64
CA LYS A 14 7.84 -6.89 14.53
C LYS A 14 6.71 -6.18 15.30
N ALA A 15 5.60 -5.86 14.62
CA ALA A 15 4.45 -5.26 15.27
C ALA A 15 3.82 -6.19 16.30
N TRP A 16 3.77 -7.50 16.02
CA TRP A 16 3.27 -8.50 16.97
C TRP A 16 4.21 -8.66 18.18
N GLU A 17 5.52 -8.68 17.96
CA GLU A 17 6.53 -8.79 19.03
C GLU A 17 6.55 -7.56 19.93
N ASP A 18 6.56 -6.36 19.36
CA ASP A 18 6.76 -5.10 20.10
C ASP A 18 5.45 -4.54 20.70
N HIS A 19 4.30 -4.80 20.06
CA HIS A 19 3.01 -4.20 20.41
C HIS A 19 1.88 -5.20 20.65
N GLY A 20 2.14 -6.48 20.45
CA GLY A 20 1.17 -7.53 20.72
C GLY A 20 0.84 -7.60 22.20
N SER A 21 -0.37 -8.08 22.53
CA SER A 21 -0.82 -8.25 23.92
C SER A 21 -0.06 -9.32 24.71
N GLY A 22 0.77 -10.13 24.04
CA GLY A 22 1.42 -11.32 24.62
C GLY A 22 0.47 -12.52 24.84
N ASN A 23 -0.83 -12.33 24.64
CA ASN A 23 -1.85 -13.37 24.92
C ASN A 23 -2.17 -14.27 23.71
N ILE A 24 -1.68 -13.91 22.53
CA ILE A 24 -1.98 -14.61 21.28
C ILE A 24 -0.65 -15.00 20.61
N SER A 25 -0.41 -16.30 20.48
CA SER A 25 0.77 -16.82 19.81
C SER A 25 0.69 -16.60 18.29
N ILE A 26 1.84 -16.57 17.62
CA ILE A 26 1.92 -16.47 16.16
C ILE A 26 1.22 -17.65 15.47
N GLU A 27 1.28 -18.84 16.08
CA GLU A 27 0.57 -20.03 15.61
C GLU A 27 -0.94 -19.78 15.59
N ARG A 28 -1.51 -19.23 16.67
CA ARG A 28 -2.94 -18.93 16.74
C ARG A 28 -3.36 -17.86 15.73
N LEU A 29 -2.48 -16.92 15.42
CA LEU A 29 -2.74 -15.87 14.41
C LEU A 29 -2.72 -16.44 12.99
N LEU A 30 -1.75 -17.29 12.65
CA LEU A 30 -1.57 -17.79 11.28
C LEU A 30 -2.41 -19.03 10.96
N SER A 31 -2.77 -19.86 11.95
CA SER A 31 -3.50 -21.11 11.73
C SER A 31 -4.79 -20.98 10.91
N PRO A 32 -5.64 -19.93 11.09
CA PRO A 32 -6.84 -19.77 10.27
C PRO A 32 -6.50 -19.56 8.80
N SER A 33 -5.50 -18.70 8.49
CA SER A 33 -5.06 -18.42 7.13
C SER A 33 -4.42 -19.65 6.46
N ILE A 34 -3.58 -20.38 7.20
CA ILE A 34 -2.99 -21.65 6.75
C ILE A 34 -4.09 -22.64 6.40
N LYS A 35 -5.10 -22.77 7.28
CA LYS A 35 -6.22 -23.69 7.05
C LYS A 35 -7.00 -23.32 5.78
N LEU A 36 -7.32 -22.05 5.57
CA LEU A 36 -8.02 -21.58 4.37
C LEU A 36 -7.19 -21.81 3.12
N ALA A 37 -5.91 -21.48 3.14
CA ALA A 37 -5.03 -21.71 1.99
C ALA A 37 -4.86 -23.20 1.65
N LYS A 38 -4.73 -24.06 2.68
CA LYS A 38 -4.49 -25.50 2.52
C LYS A 38 -5.75 -26.30 2.17
N LYS A 39 -6.88 -25.98 2.82
CA LYS A 39 -8.16 -26.69 2.61
C LYS A 39 -9.02 -26.07 1.52
N GLY A 40 -8.66 -24.87 1.10
CA GLY A 40 -9.45 -24.06 0.17
C GLY A 40 -10.68 -23.42 0.81
N PHE A 41 -11.30 -22.55 0.04
CA PHE A 41 -12.56 -21.90 0.37
C PHE A 41 -13.39 -21.72 -0.91
N ASP A 42 -14.71 -21.63 -0.72
CA ASP A 42 -15.63 -21.46 -1.84
C ASP A 42 -15.52 -20.06 -2.44
N LEU A 43 -15.30 -19.97 -3.75
CA LEU A 43 -15.29 -18.70 -4.46
C LEU A 43 -16.70 -18.08 -4.47
N SER A 44 -16.79 -16.80 -4.20
CA SER A 44 -17.98 -16.01 -4.48
C SER A 44 -18.15 -15.77 -5.99
N ASN A 45 -19.36 -15.36 -6.41
CA ASN A 45 -19.59 -14.92 -7.79
C ASN A 45 -18.61 -13.82 -8.22
N TYR A 46 -18.34 -12.87 -7.33
CA TYR A 46 -17.44 -11.75 -7.61
C TYR A 46 -16.01 -12.20 -7.87
N GLU A 47 -15.48 -13.11 -7.07
CA GLU A 47 -14.11 -13.63 -7.23
C GLU A 47 -13.97 -14.48 -8.49
N ALA A 48 -14.93 -15.39 -8.75
CA ALA A 48 -14.95 -16.20 -9.96
C ALA A 48 -14.99 -15.34 -11.22
N ASP A 49 -15.88 -14.33 -11.27
CA ASP A 49 -15.98 -13.37 -12.35
C ASP A 49 -14.68 -12.58 -12.56
N ARG A 50 -14.04 -12.16 -11.48
CA ARG A 50 -12.77 -11.43 -11.55
C ARG A 50 -11.63 -12.28 -12.09
N PHE A 51 -11.52 -13.53 -11.71
CA PHE A 51 -10.53 -14.45 -12.27
C PHE A 51 -10.75 -14.66 -13.76
N ASN A 52 -12.00 -14.92 -14.17
CA ASN A 52 -12.34 -15.13 -15.57
C ASN A 52 -12.09 -13.89 -16.43
N LYS A 53 -12.54 -12.71 -16.00
CA LYS A 53 -12.33 -11.42 -16.71
C LYS A 53 -10.86 -11.04 -16.86
N ASN A 54 -10.01 -11.48 -15.93
CA ASN A 54 -8.59 -11.20 -15.95
C ASN A 54 -7.73 -12.38 -16.44
N LYS A 55 -8.34 -13.44 -16.98
CA LYS A 55 -7.64 -14.67 -17.38
C LYS A 55 -6.42 -14.40 -18.25
N ASP A 56 -6.55 -13.57 -19.29
CA ASP A 56 -5.45 -13.27 -20.19
C ASP A 56 -4.29 -12.54 -19.50
N ARG A 57 -4.61 -11.63 -18.58
CA ARG A 57 -3.59 -10.94 -17.79
C ARG A 57 -2.89 -11.88 -16.80
N LEU A 58 -3.65 -12.70 -16.11
CA LEU A 58 -3.16 -13.68 -15.15
C LEU A 58 -2.32 -14.78 -15.82
N SER A 59 -2.59 -15.08 -17.08
CA SER A 59 -1.87 -16.08 -17.87
C SER A 59 -0.52 -15.62 -18.43
N LYS A 60 -0.16 -14.34 -18.26
CA LYS A 60 1.14 -13.82 -18.75
C LYS A 60 2.33 -14.41 -18.00
N HIS A 61 2.15 -14.81 -16.76
CA HIS A 61 3.18 -15.39 -15.91
C HIS A 61 2.79 -16.83 -15.55
N PRO A 62 3.64 -17.83 -15.79
CA PRO A 62 3.31 -19.26 -15.61
C PRO A 62 2.77 -19.60 -14.24
N GLU A 63 3.40 -19.10 -13.17
CA GLU A 63 2.96 -19.39 -11.80
C GLU A 63 1.63 -18.70 -11.45
N THR A 64 1.42 -17.46 -11.90
CA THR A 64 0.14 -16.79 -11.74
C THR A 64 -0.98 -17.54 -12.48
N LYS A 65 -0.68 -18.00 -13.72
CA LYS A 65 -1.62 -18.81 -14.50
C LYS A 65 -1.98 -20.09 -13.75
N ARG A 66 -0.99 -20.82 -13.26
CA ARG A 66 -1.17 -22.10 -12.55
C ARG A 66 -2.13 -21.97 -11.36
N ILE A 67 -2.07 -20.87 -10.65
CA ILE A 67 -2.87 -20.63 -9.43
C ILE A 67 -4.27 -20.09 -9.77
N PHE A 68 -4.35 -19.06 -10.62
CA PHE A 68 -5.55 -18.24 -10.78
C PHE A 68 -6.32 -18.49 -12.08
N ALA A 69 -5.72 -19.09 -13.10
CA ALA A 69 -6.38 -19.33 -14.37
C ALA A 69 -6.65 -20.83 -14.59
N ARG A 70 -7.78 -21.14 -15.21
CA ARG A 70 -8.13 -22.49 -15.65
C ARG A 70 -8.16 -22.55 -17.17
N ASP A 71 -7.60 -23.61 -17.75
CA ASP A 71 -7.63 -23.84 -19.21
C ASP A 71 -8.83 -24.70 -19.64
N ASP A 72 -9.33 -25.55 -18.75
CA ASP A 72 -10.39 -26.52 -19.00
C ASP A 72 -11.80 -25.92 -18.90
N ARG A 73 -11.99 -24.93 -18.03
CA ARG A 73 -13.28 -24.25 -17.82
C ARG A 73 -13.13 -22.91 -17.10
N GLU A 74 -14.18 -22.15 -17.07
CA GLU A 74 -14.27 -20.95 -16.24
C GLU A 74 -14.47 -21.27 -14.76
N TRP A 75 -14.01 -20.38 -13.89
CA TRP A 75 -14.35 -20.38 -12.48
C TRP A 75 -15.84 -20.10 -12.26
N LYS A 76 -16.43 -20.74 -11.28
CA LYS A 76 -17.82 -20.53 -10.87
C LYS A 76 -17.90 -20.30 -9.37
N SER A 77 -18.96 -19.62 -8.93
CA SER A 77 -19.29 -19.53 -7.51
C SER A 77 -19.46 -20.93 -6.91
N GLY A 78 -18.88 -21.14 -5.74
CA GLY A 78 -18.84 -22.44 -5.07
C GLY A 78 -17.70 -23.36 -5.53
N ASP A 79 -16.87 -22.97 -6.51
CA ASP A 79 -15.61 -23.67 -6.79
C ASP A 79 -14.65 -23.46 -5.63
N ILE A 80 -13.97 -24.53 -5.21
CA ILE A 80 -12.99 -24.43 -4.13
C ILE A 80 -11.67 -23.91 -4.69
N PHE A 81 -11.17 -22.84 -4.07
CA PHE A 81 -9.90 -22.23 -4.42
C PHE A 81 -8.82 -22.58 -3.39
N TYR A 82 -7.76 -23.22 -3.85
CA TYR A 82 -6.63 -23.67 -3.04
C TYR A 82 -5.39 -22.82 -3.30
N GLN A 83 -4.61 -22.57 -2.25
CA GLN A 83 -3.30 -21.92 -2.32
C GLN A 83 -2.26 -22.69 -1.49
N SER A 84 -1.97 -23.92 -1.89
CA SER A 84 -1.10 -24.83 -1.14
C SER A 84 0.29 -24.25 -0.89
N ASP A 85 0.89 -23.58 -1.89
CA ASP A 85 2.22 -22.98 -1.77
C ASP A 85 2.23 -21.80 -0.77
N LEU A 86 1.10 -21.03 -0.71
CA LEU A 86 0.91 -20.00 0.30
C LEU A 86 0.79 -20.63 1.69
N ALA A 87 0.05 -21.74 1.82
CA ALA A 87 -0.05 -22.44 3.09
C ALA A 87 1.32 -22.89 3.60
N GLU A 88 2.13 -23.52 2.75
CA GLU A 88 3.50 -23.90 3.11
C GLU A 88 4.39 -22.72 3.49
N THR A 89 4.24 -21.59 2.81
CA THR A 89 4.98 -20.36 3.14
C THR A 89 4.58 -19.83 4.51
N LEU A 90 3.27 -19.79 4.81
CA LEU A 90 2.77 -19.38 6.11
C LEU A 90 3.16 -20.37 7.23
N GLU A 91 3.20 -21.68 6.95
CA GLU A 91 3.70 -22.70 7.88
C GLU A 91 5.19 -22.44 8.22
N ARG A 92 6.04 -22.17 7.22
CA ARG A 92 7.46 -21.81 7.46
C ARG A 92 7.62 -20.54 8.30
N ILE A 93 6.78 -19.52 8.07
CA ILE A 93 6.77 -18.29 8.87
C ILE A 93 6.31 -18.59 10.30
N MET A 94 5.28 -19.40 10.47
CA MET A 94 4.76 -19.80 11.78
C MET A 94 5.83 -20.54 12.62
N GLU A 95 6.59 -21.44 11.98
CA GLU A 95 7.59 -22.28 12.64
C GLU A 95 8.91 -21.55 12.91
N ASN A 96 9.34 -20.69 11.98
CA ASN A 96 10.69 -20.09 11.99
C ASN A 96 10.67 -18.54 12.06
N GLY A 97 9.50 -17.95 12.27
CA GLY A 97 9.37 -16.50 12.30
C GLY A 97 9.88 -15.84 11.02
N ARG A 98 10.65 -14.78 11.18
CA ARG A 98 11.28 -14.02 10.09
C ARG A 98 12.10 -14.91 9.16
N ASP A 99 12.87 -15.83 9.69
CA ASP A 99 13.75 -16.69 8.91
C ASP A 99 12.97 -17.67 7.99
N GLY A 100 11.73 -18.01 8.32
CA GLY A 100 10.85 -18.80 7.46
C GLY A 100 10.46 -18.14 6.13
N PHE A 101 10.69 -16.81 6.01
CA PHE A 101 10.44 -16.06 4.79
C PHE A 101 11.74 -15.53 4.14
N TYR A 102 12.63 -14.93 4.92
CA TYR A 102 13.80 -14.22 4.39
C TYR A 102 15.03 -15.11 4.21
N LYS A 103 14.97 -16.37 4.66
CA LYS A 103 16.00 -17.37 4.47
C LYS A 103 15.42 -18.72 3.98
N GLY A 104 16.28 -19.61 3.55
CA GLY A 104 15.93 -20.96 3.12
C GLY A 104 14.92 -20.99 1.97
N LYS A 105 14.00 -21.96 2.00
CA LYS A 105 13.15 -22.30 0.85
C LYS A 105 12.35 -21.15 0.28
N THR A 106 11.75 -20.29 1.12
CA THR A 106 10.97 -19.15 0.62
C THR A 106 11.86 -18.14 -0.09
N ALA A 107 13.01 -17.80 0.52
CA ALA A 107 13.98 -16.89 -0.09
C ALA A 107 14.55 -17.47 -1.40
N ASP A 108 14.83 -18.78 -1.44
CA ASP A 108 15.31 -19.47 -2.66
C ASP A 108 14.31 -19.31 -3.81
N LEU A 109 13.01 -19.56 -3.56
CA LEU A 109 11.96 -19.42 -4.55
C LEU A 109 11.81 -17.97 -5.05
N ILE A 110 11.89 -16.97 -4.16
CA ILE A 110 11.85 -15.56 -4.54
C ILE A 110 13.02 -15.20 -5.45
N VAL A 111 14.24 -15.60 -5.07
CA VAL A 111 15.44 -15.28 -5.85
C VAL A 111 15.48 -16.05 -7.19
N GLU A 112 14.99 -17.28 -7.21
CA GLU A 112 14.84 -18.06 -8.45
C GLU A 112 13.89 -17.35 -9.43
N GLU A 113 12.71 -16.91 -8.95
CA GLU A 113 11.76 -16.18 -9.80
C GLU A 113 12.32 -14.83 -10.25
N MET A 114 13.03 -14.10 -9.37
CA MET A 114 13.73 -12.86 -9.77
C MET A 114 14.70 -13.11 -10.93
N LYS A 115 15.46 -14.21 -10.91
CA LYS A 115 16.36 -14.57 -12.02
C LYS A 115 15.58 -14.87 -13.30
N ASN A 116 14.47 -15.61 -13.20
CA ASN A 116 13.66 -16.00 -14.35
C ASN A 116 13.03 -14.81 -15.07
N VAL A 117 12.65 -13.76 -14.33
CA VAL A 117 11.99 -12.56 -14.87
C VAL A 117 12.93 -11.37 -15.05
N GLY A 118 14.23 -11.51 -14.79
CA GLY A 118 15.21 -10.43 -14.88
C GLY A 118 15.09 -9.38 -13.78
N GLY A 119 14.58 -9.77 -12.61
CA GLY A 119 14.53 -8.92 -11.41
C GLY A 119 15.87 -8.88 -10.66
N TRP A 120 15.93 -8.05 -9.60
CA TRP A 120 17.19 -7.74 -8.94
C TRP A 120 17.29 -8.20 -7.48
N ILE A 121 16.22 -8.67 -6.86
CA ILE A 121 16.25 -9.10 -5.47
C ILE A 121 17.13 -10.34 -5.32
N THR A 122 18.10 -10.26 -4.42
CA THR A 122 19.04 -11.34 -4.08
C THR A 122 18.76 -11.89 -2.68
N HIS A 123 19.39 -13.03 -2.33
CA HIS A 123 19.35 -13.55 -0.95
C HIS A 123 19.86 -12.52 0.07
N LYS A 124 20.90 -11.77 -0.30
CA LYS A 124 21.46 -10.73 0.58
C LYS A 124 20.48 -9.59 0.85
N ASP A 125 19.70 -9.21 -0.15
CA ASP A 125 18.66 -8.17 0.01
C ASP A 125 17.55 -8.65 0.94
N LEU A 126 17.12 -9.90 0.81
CA LEU A 126 16.15 -10.53 1.68
C LEU A 126 16.68 -10.65 3.12
N GLU A 127 17.88 -11.17 3.31
CA GLU A 127 18.47 -11.39 4.63
C GLU A 127 18.69 -10.07 5.38
N ASN A 128 19.13 -9.03 4.68
CA ASN A 128 19.45 -7.72 5.26
C ASN A 128 18.22 -6.81 5.42
N TYR A 129 17.08 -7.18 4.87
CA TYR A 129 15.88 -6.37 5.01
C TYR A 129 15.45 -6.26 6.47
N THR A 130 15.12 -5.07 6.91
CA THR A 130 14.53 -4.81 8.23
C THR A 130 13.49 -3.72 8.10
N SER A 131 12.32 -3.93 8.69
CA SER A 131 11.29 -2.90 8.82
C SER A 131 11.73 -1.82 9.79
N LYS A 132 11.35 -0.57 9.49
CA LYS A 132 11.72 0.60 10.29
C LYS A 132 10.48 1.24 10.91
N TYR A 133 10.59 1.66 12.16
CA TYR A 133 9.64 2.60 12.73
C TYR A 133 9.86 3.98 12.14
N ARG A 134 8.74 4.66 11.85
CA ARG A 134 8.75 6.05 11.36
C ARG A 134 7.73 6.86 12.12
N ASP A 135 8.07 8.10 12.42
CA ASP A 135 7.14 9.01 13.04
C ASP A 135 6.00 9.34 12.07
N PRO A 136 4.74 9.39 12.56
CA PRO A 136 3.63 9.78 11.73
C PRO A 136 3.69 11.27 11.40
N ILE A 137 3.22 11.62 10.19
CA ILE A 137 2.97 13.00 9.81
C ILE A 137 1.72 13.48 10.55
N LYS A 138 1.80 14.70 11.10
CA LYS A 138 0.71 15.33 11.85
C LYS A 138 0.34 16.66 11.21
N GLY A 139 -0.95 16.95 11.19
CA GLY A 139 -1.54 18.22 10.76
C GLY A 139 -2.89 18.41 11.38
N SER A 140 -3.57 19.49 11.00
CA SER A 140 -4.95 19.76 11.43
C SER A 140 -5.77 20.31 10.27
N PHE A 141 -7.06 20.07 10.30
CA PHE A 141 -8.02 20.67 9.39
C PHE A 141 -9.30 20.97 10.16
N GLN A 142 -9.69 22.24 10.19
CA GLN A 142 -10.74 22.72 11.09
C GLN A 142 -10.46 22.29 12.55
N ASP A 143 -11.41 21.59 13.18
CA ASP A 143 -11.30 21.10 14.57
C ASP A 143 -10.75 19.67 14.67
N TYR A 144 -10.22 19.10 13.57
CA TYR A 144 -9.72 17.73 13.52
C TYR A 144 -8.20 17.69 13.49
N ASP A 145 -7.62 16.85 14.35
CA ASP A 145 -6.23 16.44 14.24
C ASP A 145 -6.08 15.34 13.19
N ILE A 146 -5.10 15.46 12.33
CA ILE A 146 -4.81 14.49 11.28
C ILE A 146 -3.49 13.82 11.59
N ILE A 147 -3.52 12.48 11.69
CA ILE A 147 -2.34 11.64 11.85
C ILE A 147 -2.30 10.68 10.67
N SER A 148 -1.21 10.69 9.92
CA SER A 148 -1.06 9.88 8.72
C SER A 148 0.37 9.39 8.54
N MET A 149 0.56 8.51 7.54
CA MET A 149 1.87 7.93 7.26
C MET A 149 2.79 8.94 6.57
N GLY A 150 4.05 9.00 7.06
CA GLY A 150 5.14 9.75 6.43
C GLY A 150 5.82 9.01 5.28
N PRO A 151 6.85 9.61 4.67
CA PRO A 151 7.66 8.96 3.63
C PRO A 151 8.19 7.57 4.06
N PRO A 152 8.27 6.62 3.14
CA PRO A 152 8.14 6.74 1.67
C PRO A 152 6.71 6.86 1.16
N SER A 153 5.69 6.77 2.03
CA SER A 153 4.32 7.08 1.61
C SER A 153 4.14 8.57 1.36
N SER A 154 3.64 8.92 0.19
CA SER A 154 3.26 10.30 -0.13
C SER A 154 1.91 10.70 0.48
N GLY A 155 1.09 9.71 0.91
CA GLY A 155 -0.32 9.91 1.25
C GLY A 155 -0.55 10.91 2.37
N GLY A 156 0.21 10.83 3.46
CA GLY A 156 0.04 11.73 4.60
C GLY A 156 0.40 13.19 4.29
N ILE A 157 1.53 13.39 3.62
CA ILE A 157 1.98 14.73 3.21
C ILE A 157 0.97 15.34 2.23
N LEU A 158 0.56 14.61 1.20
CA LEU A 158 -0.39 15.12 0.21
C LEU A 158 -1.74 15.44 0.84
N LEU A 159 -2.25 14.57 1.71
CA LEU A 159 -3.52 14.82 2.39
C LEU A 159 -3.49 16.14 3.16
N ILE A 160 -2.49 16.33 4.02
CA ILE A 160 -2.40 17.53 4.83
C ILE A 160 -2.12 18.77 3.95
N HIS A 161 -1.28 18.64 2.92
CA HIS A 161 -1.02 19.72 1.97
C HIS A 161 -2.29 20.15 1.22
N MET A 162 -3.06 19.19 0.71
CA MET A 162 -4.35 19.46 0.05
C MET A 162 -5.36 20.11 1.01
N LEU A 163 -5.44 19.62 2.24
CA LEU A 163 -6.32 20.22 3.25
C LEU A 163 -5.90 21.64 3.63
N ASN A 164 -4.60 21.93 3.73
CA ASN A 164 -4.09 23.28 3.96
C ASN A 164 -4.44 24.22 2.80
N MET A 165 -4.34 23.75 1.55
CA MET A 165 -4.76 24.55 0.37
C MET A 165 -6.27 24.80 0.39
N PHE A 166 -7.06 23.78 0.72
CA PHE A 166 -8.51 23.91 0.81
C PHE A 166 -8.94 24.88 1.93
N ASP A 167 -8.27 24.80 3.11
CA ASP A 167 -8.48 25.71 4.25
C ASP A 167 -8.17 27.16 3.87
N GLU A 168 -7.10 27.40 3.11
CA GLU A 168 -6.74 28.73 2.61
C GLU A 168 -7.82 29.32 1.68
N ILE A 169 -8.42 28.49 0.82
CA ILE A 169 -9.52 28.91 -0.06
C ILE A 169 -10.80 29.19 0.72
N MET A 170 -11.17 28.29 1.64
CA MET A 170 -12.40 28.42 2.45
C MET A 170 -12.39 29.65 3.34
N ASN A 171 -11.24 29.99 3.92
CA ASN A 171 -11.12 31.10 4.88
C ASN A 171 -10.75 32.43 4.23
N ASN A 172 -10.60 32.50 2.91
CA ASN A 172 -10.37 33.72 2.20
C ASN A 172 -11.68 34.51 1.96
N PRO A 173 -11.89 35.69 2.54
CA PRO A 173 -13.12 36.48 2.35
C PRO A 173 -13.44 36.79 0.88
N GLU A 174 -12.41 36.92 0.03
CA GLU A 174 -12.59 37.18 -1.40
C GLU A 174 -13.30 36.06 -2.12
N ASN A 175 -13.26 34.84 -1.56
CA ASN A 175 -13.88 33.63 -2.09
C ASN A 175 -15.32 33.42 -1.58
N SER A 176 -15.93 34.39 -0.91
CA SER A 176 -17.25 34.22 -0.29
C SER A 176 -18.39 33.96 -1.26
N SER A 177 -18.21 34.19 -2.55
CA SER A 177 -19.19 33.90 -3.62
C SER A 177 -19.07 32.49 -4.20
N ILE A 178 -18.04 31.72 -3.82
CA ILE A 178 -17.78 30.39 -4.35
C ILE A 178 -18.73 29.39 -3.70
N ASP A 179 -19.38 28.56 -4.49
CA ASP A 179 -20.24 27.50 -4.00
C ASP A 179 -19.40 26.25 -3.64
N LEU A 180 -19.06 26.10 -2.35
CA LEU A 180 -18.35 24.93 -1.83
C LEU A 180 -19.28 23.80 -1.37
N SER A 181 -20.56 23.82 -1.74
CA SER A 181 -21.45 22.72 -1.45
C SER A 181 -21.00 21.44 -2.15
N TYR A 182 -21.30 20.30 -1.51
CA TYR A 182 -20.87 18.98 -2.01
C TYR A 182 -21.28 18.73 -3.46
N ASN A 183 -20.34 18.41 -4.32
CA ASN A 183 -20.51 18.18 -5.76
C ASN A 183 -20.98 19.40 -6.58
N SER A 184 -20.88 20.62 -6.06
CA SER A 184 -21.02 21.81 -6.90
C SER A 184 -19.92 21.90 -7.95
N LEU A 185 -20.11 22.70 -8.98
CA LEU A 185 -19.10 22.90 -10.03
C LEU A 185 -17.81 23.50 -9.46
N ASP A 186 -17.95 24.51 -8.60
CA ASP A 186 -16.82 25.19 -7.99
C ASP A 186 -16.06 24.25 -7.06
N TYR A 187 -16.76 23.45 -6.26
CA TYR A 187 -16.15 22.43 -5.38
C TYR A 187 -15.31 21.43 -6.17
N ILE A 188 -15.86 20.87 -7.27
CA ILE A 188 -15.14 19.92 -8.12
C ILE A 188 -13.92 20.58 -8.79
N HIS A 189 -14.09 21.81 -9.29
CA HIS A 189 -13.02 22.57 -9.92
C HIS A 189 -11.86 22.79 -8.93
N ILE A 190 -12.18 23.31 -7.74
CA ILE A 190 -11.20 23.61 -6.69
C ILE A 190 -10.46 22.34 -6.25
N LEU A 191 -11.17 21.26 -5.96
CA LEU A 191 -10.51 19.99 -5.60
C LEU A 191 -9.56 19.50 -6.69
N THR A 192 -9.99 19.55 -7.95
CA THR A 192 -9.15 19.16 -9.09
C THR A 192 -7.88 20.01 -9.18
N GLU A 193 -8.00 21.31 -8.99
CA GLU A 193 -6.86 22.24 -9.04
C GLU A 193 -5.90 22.05 -7.86
N ILE A 194 -6.43 21.78 -6.66
CA ILE A 194 -5.63 21.42 -5.48
C ILE A 194 -4.88 20.10 -5.72
N GLU A 195 -5.56 19.04 -6.19
CA GLU A 195 -4.94 17.75 -6.49
C GLU A 195 -3.83 17.89 -7.54
N ARG A 196 -4.06 18.63 -8.62
CA ARG A 196 -3.04 18.87 -9.65
C ARG A 196 -1.75 19.45 -9.07
N ARG A 197 -1.86 20.40 -8.14
CA ARG A 197 -0.69 21.01 -7.48
C ARG A 197 -0.02 20.06 -6.53
N ALA A 198 -0.79 19.40 -5.69
CA ALA A 198 -0.26 18.41 -4.76
C ALA A 198 0.48 17.28 -5.47
N TYR A 199 -0.05 16.78 -6.59
CA TYR A 199 0.61 15.74 -7.39
C TYR A 199 1.82 16.25 -8.18
N ALA A 200 1.85 17.54 -8.58
CA ALA A 200 3.05 18.14 -9.14
C ALA A 200 4.17 18.19 -8.09
N ASP A 201 3.85 18.67 -6.87
CA ASP A 201 4.80 18.71 -5.75
C ASP A 201 5.26 17.32 -5.35
N ARG A 202 4.37 16.32 -5.41
CA ARG A 202 4.72 14.92 -5.21
C ARG A 202 5.79 14.45 -6.19
N ALA A 203 5.61 14.75 -7.46
CA ALA A 203 6.53 14.30 -8.51
C ALA A 203 7.92 14.92 -8.37
N GLU A 204 8.02 16.12 -7.83
CA GLU A 204 9.27 16.85 -7.65
C GLU A 204 9.98 16.52 -6.33
N HIS A 205 9.22 16.39 -5.24
CA HIS A 205 9.78 16.42 -3.88
C HIS A 205 9.69 15.09 -3.11
N LEU A 206 8.79 14.18 -3.49
CA LEU A 206 8.52 13.00 -2.67
C LEU A 206 9.19 11.73 -3.23
N ALA A 207 9.97 11.10 -2.35
CA ALA A 207 10.61 9.82 -2.58
C ALA A 207 10.81 9.08 -1.25
N ASP A 208 11.61 8.01 -1.23
CA ASP A 208 12.01 7.34 0.00
C ASP A 208 12.98 8.23 0.79
N ALA A 209 12.57 8.63 1.99
CA ALA A 209 13.33 9.52 2.87
C ALA A 209 14.67 8.92 3.36
N ASP A 210 14.92 7.63 3.15
CA ASP A 210 16.24 7.04 3.41
C ASP A 210 17.27 7.41 2.34
N PHE A 211 16.81 7.86 1.16
CA PHE A 211 17.65 8.14 -0.01
C PHE A 211 17.45 9.55 -0.59
N TRP A 212 16.44 10.28 -0.11
CA TRP A 212 16.07 11.60 -0.60
C TRP A 212 15.68 12.52 0.55
N ASP A 213 16.19 13.74 0.53
CA ASP A 213 15.81 14.77 1.51
C ASP A 213 14.43 15.36 1.15
N VAL A 214 13.39 14.76 1.74
CA VAL A 214 12.01 15.19 1.53
C VAL A 214 11.75 16.49 2.32
N PRO A 215 11.35 17.59 1.67
CA PRO A 215 11.14 18.88 2.36
C PRO A 215 9.77 18.90 3.08
N GLU A 216 9.59 18.00 4.06
CA GLU A 216 8.32 17.81 4.78
C GLU A 216 7.80 19.11 5.39
N LYS A 217 8.68 19.88 6.06
CA LYS A 217 8.29 21.13 6.72
C LYS A 217 7.73 22.17 5.75
N MET A 218 8.29 22.23 4.54
CA MET A 218 7.80 23.11 3.48
C MET A 218 6.42 22.65 3.01
N LEU A 219 6.30 21.37 2.61
CA LEU A 219 5.07 20.80 2.05
C LEU A 219 3.89 20.82 3.05
N LEU A 220 4.15 20.71 4.34
CA LEU A 220 3.14 20.75 5.40
C LEU A 220 2.82 22.16 5.88
N SER A 221 3.54 23.20 5.40
CA SER A 221 3.34 24.56 5.87
C SER A 221 2.12 25.24 5.23
N LYS A 222 1.37 25.99 6.02
CA LYS A 222 0.28 26.86 5.52
C LYS A 222 0.82 27.94 4.58
N PHE A 223 2.04 28.41 4.79
CA PHE A 223 2.68 29.38 3.91
C PHE A 223 2.82 28.86 2.49
N TYR A 224 3.36 27.64 2.32
CA TYR A 224 3.49 27.03 1.01
C TYR A 224 2.13 26.69 0.38
N ALA A 225 1.17 26.26 1.17
CA ALA A 225 -0.20 26.04 0.69
C ALA A 225 -0.80 27.33 0.10
N LYS A 226 -0.63 28.46 0.77
CA LYS A 226 -1.06 29.78 0.27
C LYS A 226 -0.39 30.15 -1.05
N GLU A 227 0.92 29.93 -1.16
CA GLU A 227 1.66 30.15 -2.42
C GLU A 227 1.09 29.29 -3.55
N ARG A 228 0.82 28.03 -3.30
CA ARG A 228 0.24 27.11 -4.31
C ARG A 228 -1.16 27.52 -4.73
N VAL A 229 -2.00 27.95 -3.79
CA VAL A 229 -3.36 28.44 -4.04
C VAL A 229 -3.36 29.69 -4.93
N SER A 230 -2.40 30.61 -4.77
CA SER A 230 -2.34 31.86 -5.53
C SER A 230 -2.30 31.70 -7.05
N SER A 231 -1.95 30.49 -7.51
CA SER A 231 -1.93 30.14 -8.94
C SER A 231 -3.21 29.43 -9.43
N ILE A 232 -4.22 29.26 -8.57
CA ILE A 232 -5.53 28.71 -8.96
C ILE A 232 -6.37 29.87 -9.51
N ASN A 233 -6.91 29.68 -10.70
CA ASN A 233 -7.90 30.58 -11.26
C ASN A 233 -9.28 30.07 -10.81
N ILE A 234 -9.83 30.78 -9.81
CA ILE A 234 -11.13 30.47 -9.21
C ILE A 234 -12.21 31.30 -9.89
#